data_383681c2c033e57cf713fe7fbfc2c1ef
#
_entry.id   383681c2c033e57cf713fe7fbfc2c1ef
#
_cell.length_a   1.000
_cell.length_b   1.000
_cell.length_c   1.000
_cell.angle_alpha   90.00
_cell.angle_beta   90.00
_cell.angle_gamma   90.00
#
_symmetry.space_group_name_H-M   'P 1'
#
loop_
_entity.id
_entity.type
_entity.pdbx_description
1 polymer ?
#
loop_
_entity_poly.entity_id
_entity_poly.type
_entity_poly.pdbx_seq_one_letter_code
_entity_poly.pdbx_strand_id
1 'polypeptide(L)' 'MKNNIKIYRAIENITQKELADELGVSRQTIVAIENNKNDPSLELAFKIAYRFDMKIEDIFMCDIE' A
#
# COMPACT_ATOMS: atom_id res chain seq x y z
N MET A 1 0.59 10.54 3.99
CA MET A 1 -0.25 10.30 2.79
C MET A 1 -1.30 9.26 3.12
N LYS A 2 -2.54 9.55 2.88
CA LYS A 2 -3.64 8.60 3.11
C LYS A 2 -3.65 7.53 2.03
N ASN A 3 -4.15 6.35 2.38
CA ASN A 3 -4.23 5.25 1.42
C ASN A 3 -5.37 4.29 1.74
N ASN A 4 -5.71 3.47 0.75
CA ASN A 4 -6.75 2.46 0.83
C ASN A 4 -6.20 1.03 0.84
N ILE A 5 -4.93 0.85 1.19
CA ILE A 5 -4.30 -0.48 1.16
C ILE A 5 -5.08 -1.48 2.00
N LYS A 6 -5.48 -1.07 3.20
CA LYS A 6 -6.22 -1.93 4.11
C LYS A 6 -7.52 -2.42 3.50
N ILE A 7 -8.22 -1.54 2.76
CA ILE A 7 -9.47 -1.87 2.09
C ILE A 7 -9.23 -2.93 1.00
N TYR A 8 -8.23 -2.72 0.15
CA TYR A 8 -7.94 -3.67 -0.93
C TYR A 8 -7.42 -5.00 -0.38
N ARG A 9 -6.64 -4.97 0.71
CA ARG A 9 -6.24 -6.21 1.38
C ARG A 9 -7.46 -6.98 1.90
N ALA A 10 -8.40 -6.26 2.51
CA ALA A 10 -9.61 -6.90 3.05
C ALA A 10 -10.45 -7.53 1.94
N ILE A 11 -10.59 -6.84 0.81
CA ILE A 11 -11.34 -7.35 -0.34
C ILE A 11 -10.73 -8.67 -0.83
N GLU A 12 -9.39 -8.76 -0.88
CA GLU A 12 -8.70 -9.95 -1.33
C GLU A 12 -8.39 -10.94 -0.20
N ASN A 13 -8.73 -10.57 1.02
CA ASN A 13 -8.51 -11.39 2.21
C ASN A 13 -7.03 -11.80 2.36
N ILE A 14 -6.13 -10.84 2.20
CA ILE A 14 -4.69 -11.07 2.41
C ILE A 14 -4.21 -10.27 3.62
N THR A 15 -3.21 -10.83 4.32
CA THR A 15 -2.64 -10.21 5.51
C THR A 15 -1.57 -9.20 5.14
N GLN A 16 -1.20 -8.34 6.11
CA GLN A 16 -0.07 -7.43 5.94
C GLN A 16 1.21 -8.18 5.61
N LYS A 17 1.42 -9.32 6.29
CA LYS A 17 2.61 -10.14 6.06
C LYS A 17 2.63 -10.72 4.65
N GLU A 18 1.50 -11.23 4.19
CA GLU A 18 1.40 -11.78 2.84
C GLU A 18 1.70 -10.71 1.79
N LEU A 19 1.11 -9.52 1.96
CA LEU A 19 1.38 -8.42 1.03
C LEU A 19 2.85 -8.01 1.07
N ALA A 20 3.43 -7.90 2.26
CA ALA A 20 4.84 -7.55 2.42
C ALA A 20 5.74 -8.57 1.72
N ASP A 21 5.46 -9.86 1.90
CA ASP A 21 6.23 -10.93 1.27
C ASP A 21 6.15 -10.84 -0.26
N GLU A 22 4.97 -10.58 -0.80
CA GLU A 22 4.78 -10.45 -2.24
C GLU A 22 5.55 -9.26 -2.83
N LEU A 23 5.64 -8.17 -2.05
CA LEU A 23 6.31 -6.94 -2.50
C LEU A 23 7.80 -6.93 -2.18
N GLY A 24 8.28 -7.91 -1.42
CA GLY A 24 9.70 -7.99 -1.05
C GLY A 24 10.12 -6.96 -0.02
N VAL A 25 9.19 -6.56 0.86
CA VAL A 25 9.47 -5.60 1.94
C VAL A 25 9.10 -6.22 3.28
N SER A 26 9.49 -5.56 4.38
CA SER A 26 9.13 -6.05 5.71
C SER A 26 7.67 -5.74 6.02
N ARG A 27 7.08 -6.55 6.93
CA ARG A 27 5.73 -6.30 7.41
C ARG A 27 5.62 -4.92 8.05
N GLN A 28 6.67 -4.50 8.78
CA GLN A 28 6.70 -3.18 9.41
C GLN A 28 6.58 -2.05 8.39
N THR A 29 7.15 -2.22 7.20
CA THR A 29 7.03 -1.25 6.12
C THR A 29 5.56 -1.06 5.73
N ILE A 30 4.84 -2.16 5.56
CA ILE A 30 3.42 -2.12 5.22
C ILE A 30 2.61 -1.48 6.36
N VAL A 31 2.88 -1.88 7.60
CA VAL A 31 2.20 -1.31 8.78
C VAL A 31 2.39 0.20 8.83
N ALA A 32 3.62 0.68 8.65
CA ALA A 32 3.92 2.11 8.71
C ALA A 32 3.23 2.89 7.59
N ILE A 33 3.18 2.33 6.39
CA ILE A 33 2.48 2.97 5.26
C ILE A 33 0.97 3.02 5.51
N GLU A 34 0.37 1.92 5.95
CA GLU A 34 -1.06 1.86 6.22
C GLU A 34 -1.48 2.83 7.33
N ASN A 35 -0.62 3.05 8.31
CA ASN A 35 -0.88 3.95 9.42
C ASN A 35 -0.46 5.40 9.14
N ASN A 36 -0.11 5.73 7.91
CA ASN A 36 0.28 7.07 7.47
C ASN A 36 1.52 7.61 8.20
N LYS A 37 2.37 6.72 8.71
CA LYS A 37 3.62 7.12 9.39
C LYS A 37 4.76 7.32 8.41
N ASN A 38 4.77 6.54 7.32
CA ASN A 38 5.77 6.65 6.27
C ASN A 38 5.08 6.62 4.92
N ASP A 39 5.59 7.42 4.00
CA ASP A 39 5.14 7.35 2.62
C ASP A 39 5.97 6.30 1.89
N PRO A 40 5.37 5.53 0.98
CA PRO A 40 6.16 4.59 0.19
C PRO A 40 7.07 5.34 -0.79
N SER A 41 8.17 4.70 -1.19
CA SER A 41 8.92 5.17 -2.34
C SER A 41 8.00 5.12 -3.57
N LEU A 42 8.34 5.90 -4.59
CA LEU A 42 7.54 5.87 -5.82
C LEU A 42 7.49 4.47 -6.42
N GLU A 43 8.63 3.76 -6.41
CA GLU A 43 8.68 2.40 -6.92
C GLU A 43 7.74 1.48 -6.14
N LEU A 44 7.77 1.56 -4.81
CA LEU A 44 6.91 0.72 -3.97
C LEU A 44 5.44 1.06 -4.18
N ALA A 45 5.12 2.34 -4.33
CA ALA A 45 3.75 2.77 -4.59
C ALA A 45 3.22 2.17 -5.90
N PHE A 46 4.03 2.16 -6.95
CA PHE A 46 3.66 1.52 -8.22
C PHE A 46 3.49 0.02 -8.07
N LYS A 47 4.36 -0.65 -7.30
CA LYS A 47 4.26 -2.09 -7.06
C LYS A 47 2.97 -2.44 -6.32
N ILE A 48 2.60 -1.64 -5.32
CA ILE A 48 1.35 -1.83 -4.58
C ILE A 48 0.15 -1.68 -5.51
N ALA A 49 0.13 -0.62 -6.30
CA ALA A 49 -0.95 -0.37 -7.25
C ALA A 49 -1.07 -1.52 -8.26
N TYR A 50 0.05 -1.95 -8.80
CA TYR A 50 0.10 -3.06 -9.75
C TYR A 50 -0.43 -4.35 -9.11
N ARG A 51 -0.02 -4.62 -7.87
CA ARG A 51 -0.44 -5.84 -7.14
C ARG A 51 -1.96 -5.92 -7.03
N PHE A 52 -2.63 -4.78 -6.82
CA PHE A 52 -4.10 -4.73 -6.68
C PHE A 52 -4.81 -4.42 -7.99
N ASP A 53 -4.07 -4.34 -9.10
CA ASP A 53 -4.61 -4.01 -10.43
C ASP A 53 -5.40 -2.68 -10.39
N MET A 54 -4.84 -1.70 -9.72
CA MET A 54 -5.45 -0.38 -9.53
C MET A 54 -4.48 0.70 -9.96
N LYS A 55 -5.00 1.89 -10.21
CA LYS A 55 -4.15 3.05 -10.44
C LYS A 55 -3.59 3.54 -9.12
N ILE A 56 -2.43 4.15 -9.15
CA ILE A 56 -1.77 4.65 -7.95
C ILE A 56 -2.67 5.66 -7.22
N GLU A 57 -3.39 6.51 -7.95
CA GLU A 57 -4.28 7.50 -7.37
C GLU A 57 -5.56 6.91 -6.77
N ASP A 58 -5.87 5.65 -7.09
CA ASP A 58 -7.00 4.95 -6.47
C ASP A 58 -6.61 4.41 -5.09
N ILE A 59 -5.32 4.20 -4.86
CA ILE A 59 -4.82 3.65 -3.61
C ILE A 59 -4.27 4.74 -2.69
N PHE A 60 -3.52 5.68 -3.25
CA PHE A 60 -2.88 6.74 -2.48
C PHE A 60 -3.54 8.08 -2.74
N MET A 61 -3.80 8.81 -1.66
CA MET A 61 -4.40 10.13 -1.73
C MET A 61 -3.45 11.15 -1.13
N CYS A 62 -3.14 12.18 -1.91
CA CYS A 62 -2.27 13.24 -1.48
C CYS A 62 -3.07 14.55 -1.42
N ASP A 63 -3.00 15.24 -0.28
CA ASP A 63 -3.65 16.54 -0.15
C ASP A 63 -2.78 17.57 -0.87
N ILE A 64 -3.21 17.96 -2.06
CA ILE A 64 -2.54 18.97 -2.87
C ILE A 64 -3.45 20.19 -2.90
N GLU A 65 -2.90 21.34 -2.50
CA GLU A 65 -3.62 22.60 -2.55
C GLU A 65 -3.05 23.51 -3.61
#